data_7995d6e09e846c1f70ffd4f6974ab776
#
_entry.id   7995d6e09e846c1f70ffd4f6974ab776
#
_cell.length_a   1.000
_cell.length_b   1.000
_cell.length_c   1.000
_cell.angle_alpha   90.00
_cell.angle_beta   90.00
_cell.angle_gamma   90.00
#
_symmetry.space_group_name_H-M   'P 1'
#
loop_
_entity.id
_entity.type
_entity.pdbx_description
1 polymer ?
#
loop_
_entity_poly.entity_id
_entity_poly.type
_entity_poly.pdbx_seq_one_letter_code
_entity_poly.pdbx_strand_id
1 'polypeptide(L)'
;SRRAIGHGALAERALRAVVPDADKFPYSLRLVSEAVSSNGSTSMASVCAGSLAMMDAGVPVSSAVAGMAMGIIYESPSEYCILTDIQGFEDHNGDMDFKVAGTREGITALQLDVKAQGLTPQILGQALLQAKEARMQVLDVMDSVISEPRAELSRFAPRVVTVEIPQEKIGEVIGPGGKTIRKLEEFGVKIEIEEDGRVFVSGVDPDATEQAVQAIKNIVRVPEVGEIFENATVVRLMPFGAFCELLPGKDGLLHVSDYAWEHTPSISDVLKVGDKVTVKIKEIDDQGRVNLSRKALLERPEG
;
A
#
# COMPACT_ATOMS: atom_id res chain seq x y z
N SER A 1 -14.03 -9.60 26.11
CA SER A 1 -15.03 -10.65 26.42
C SER A 1 -15.23 -11.56 25.21
N ARG A 2 -15.76 -12.78 25.39
CA ARG A 2 -16.12 -13.69 24.28
C ARG A 2 -17.11 -13.04 23.31
N ARG A 3 -18.03 -12.24 23.81
CA ARG A 3 -19.00 -11.49 23.00
C ARG A 3 -18.30 -10.51 22.06
N ALA A 4 -17.32 -9.75 22.56
CA ALA A 4 -16.56 -8.81 21.74
C ALA A 4 -15.77 -9.53 20.61
N ILE A 5 -15.18 -10.69 20.91
CA ILE A 5 -14.48 -11.51 19.92
C ILE A 5 -15.46 -11.99 18.83
N GLY A 6 -16.63 -12.50 19.22
CA GLY A 6 -17.64 -12.95 18.27
C GLY A 6 -18.18 -11.83 17.37
N HIS A 7 -18.44 -10.65 17.95
CA HIS A 7 -18.88 -9.46 17.19
C HIS A 7 -17.81 -9.00 16.20
N GLY A 8 -16.53 -8.96 16.62
CA GLY A 8 -15.42 -8.61 15.74
C GLY A 8 -15.26 -9.59 14.59
N ALA A 9 -15.29 -10.89 14.88
CA ALA A 9 -15.19 -11.95 13.88
C ALA A 9 -16.34 -11.92 12.85
N LEU A 10 -17.56 -11.59 13.28
CA LEU A 10 -18.70 -11.43 12.37
C LEU A 10 -18.53 -10.22 11.46
N ALA A 11 -18.12 -9.06 12.02
CA ALA A 11 -17.88 -7.85 11.25
C ALA A 11 -16.71 -8.04 10.27
N GLU A 12 -15.61 -8.65 10.70
CA GLU A 12 -14.49 -8.99 9.82
C GLU A 12 -14.93 -9.86 8.65
N ARG A 13 -15.68 -10.94 8.91
CA ARG A 13 -16.18 -11.83 7.87
C ARG A 13 -17.09 -11.09 6.88
N ALA A 14 -17.95 -10.20 7.38
CA ALA A 14 -18.88 -9.44 6.56
C ALA A 14 -18.13 -8.49 5.59
N LEU A 15 -17.09 -7.83 6.07
CA LEU A 15 -16.34 -6.82 5.31
C LEU A 15 -15.24 -7.42 4.43
N ARG A 16 -14.68 -8.55 4.81
CA ARG A 16 -13.57 -9.21 4.10
C ARG A 16 -13.89 -9.50 2.63
N ALA A 17 -15.16 -9.80 2.32
CA ALA A 17 -15.60 -10.12 0.96
C ALA A 17 -15.45 -8.95 -0.03
N VAL A 18 -15.37 -7.72 0.45
CA VAL A 18 -15.29 -6.50 -0.38
C VAL A 18 -13.93 -5.81 -0.33
N VAL A 19 -13.02 -6.29 0.51
CA VAL A 19 -11.65 -5.77 0.61
C VAL A 19 -10.86 -6.18 -0.63
N PRO A 20 -10.10 -5.28 -1.26
CA PRO A 20 -9.26 -5.60 -2.41
C PRO A 20 -8.14 -6.58 -2.04
N ASP A 21 -7.65 -7.32 -3.04
CA ASP A 21 -6.50 -8.21 -2.90
C ASP A 21 -5.22 -7.41 -2.56
N ALA A 22 -4.30 -8.06 -1.85
CA ALA A 22 -3.03 -7.45 -1.41
C ALA A 22 -2.16 -6.93 -2.58
N ASP A 23 -2.24 -7.58 -3.75
CA ASP A 23 -1.52 -7.13 -4.96
C ASP A 23 -2.04 -5.78 -5.49
N LYS A 24 -3.32 -5.47 -5.27
CA LYS A 24 -3.94 -4.21 -5.69
C LYS A 24 -3.89 -3.15 -4.60
N PHE A 25 -3.87 -3.58 -3.35
CA PHE A 25 -3.90 -2.70 -2.19
C PHE A 25 -3.02 -3.27 -1.06
N PRO A 26 -1.70 -2.99 -1.08
CA PRO A 26 -0.71 -3.61 -0.19
C PRO A 26 -0.75 -3.02 1.22
N TYR A 27 -1.92 -2.99 1.84
CA TYR A 27 -2.12 -2.46 3.18
C TYR A 27 -2.75 -3.51 4.10
N SER A 28 -2.28 -3.57 5.33
CA SER A 28 -2.99 -4.23 6.42
C SER A 28 -4.05 -3.30 6.99
N LEU A 29 -5.30 -3.75 7.02
CA LEU A 29 -6.43 -2.98 7.54
C LEU A 29 -6.75 -3.40 8.97
N ARG A 30 -6.81 -2.43 9.89
CA ARG A 30 -7.30 -2.63 11.25
C ARG A 30 -8.50 -1.73 11.49
N LEU A 31 -9.68 -2.34 11.61
CA LEU A 31 -10.91 -1.65 11.99
C LEU A 31 -11.11 -1.72 13.50
N VAL A 32 -11.31 -0.58 14.13
CA VAL A 32 -11.62 -0.48 15.55
C VAL A 32 -13.01 0.12 15.68
N SER A 33 -13.91 -0.64 16.30
CA SER A 33 -15.30 -0.23 16.56
C SER A 33 -15.57 -0.18 18.04
N GLU A 34 -15.97 0.96 18.55
CA GLU A 34 -16.32 1.17 19.95
C GLU A 34 -17.79 1.57 20.05
N ALA A 35 -18.60 0.75 20.75
CA ALA A 35 -20.00 1.05 21.00
C ALA A 35 -20.13 1.92 22.26
N VAL A 36 -20.40 3.22 22.08
CA VAL A 36 -20.57 4.19 23.20
C VAL A 36 -21.97 4.10 23.81
N SER A 37 -22.98 3.70 23.02
CA SER A 37 -24.37 3.47 23.45
C SER A 37 -25.01 2.42 22.56
N SER A 38 -25.93 1.64 23.10
CA SER A 38 -26.56 0.56 22.34
C SER A 38 -27.95 0.23 22.87
N ASN A 39 -28.87 -0.05 21.94
CA ASN A 39 -30.14 -0.69 22.22
C ASN A 39 -30.41 -1.83 21.22
N GLY A 40 -29.42 -2.64 20.95
CA GLY A 40 -29.47 -3.77 19.99
C GLY A 40 -28.19 -3.85 19.15
N SER A 41 -28.06 -4.85 18.38
CA SER A 41 -27.04 -5.26 17.41
C SER A 41 -25.83 -4.34 17.16
N THR A 42 -24.94 -4.23 18.14
CA THR A 42 -23.68 -3.49 17.97
C THR A 42 -22.79 -4.07 16.88
N SER A 43 -22.89 -5.37 16.60
CA SER A 43 -22.12 -6.03 15.53
C SER A 43 -22.55 -5.54 14.14
N MET A 44 -23.85 -5.36 13.89
CA MET A 44 -24.33 -4.86 12.60
C MET A 44 -24.06 -3.36 12.43
N ALA A 45 -24.13 -2.59 13.53
CA ALA A 45 -23.66 -1.21 13.54
C ALA A 45 -22.16 -1.13 13.20
N SER A 46 -21.33 -2.04 13.75
CA SER A 46 -19.90 -2.11 13.43
C SER A 46 -19.63 -2.48 11.97
N VAL A 47 -20.47 -3.32 11.34
CA VAL A 47 -20.38 -3.61 9.90
C VAL A 47 -20.64 -2.36 9.08
N CYS A 48 -21.73 -1.63 9.32
CA CYS A 48 -22.08 -0.42 8.60
C CYS A 48 -21.02 0.68 8.79
N ALA A 49 -20.61 0.93 10.03
CA ALA A 49 -19.59 1.92 10.36
C ALA A 49 -18.21 1.56 9.77
N GLY A 50 -17.84 0.28 9.82
CA GLY A 50 -16.59 -0.22 9.22
C GLY A 50 -16.58 -0.08 7.70
N SER A 51 -17.71 -0.34 7.03
CA SER A 51 -17.87 -0.12 5.60
C SER A 51 -17.68 1.35 5.24
N LEU A 52 -18.38 2.25 5.93
CA LEU A 52 -18.23 3.70 5.72
C LEU A 52 -16.81 4.19 6.00
N ALA A 53 -16.19 3.72 7.08
CA ALA A 53 -14.83 4.11 7.47
C ALA A 53 -13.78 3.70 6.43
N MET A 54 -13.91 2.49 5.85
CA MET A 54 -13.03 2.04 4.77
C MET A 54 -13.18 2.92 3.53
N MET A 55 -14.43 3.22 3.12
CA MET A 55 -14.71 4.07 1.97
C MET A 55 -14.19 5.49 2.18
N ASP A 56 -14.37 6.05 3.38
CA ASP A 56 -13.88 7.40 3.73
C ASP A 56 -12.35 7.47 3.85
N ALA A 57 -11.70 6.38 4.24
CA ALA A 57 -10.24 6.28 4.25
C ALA A 57 -9.62 6.11 2.84
N GLY A 58 -10.42 5.89 1.81
CA GLY A 58 -9.97 5.67 0.44
C GLY A 58 -9.54 4.22 0.17
N VAL A 59 -10.01 3.26 0.99
CA VAL A 59 -9.82 1.84 0.68
C VAL A 59 -10.71 1.48 -0.51
N PRO A 60 -10.19 0.97 -1.64
CA PRO A 60 -10.97 0.71 -2.85
C PRO A 60 -11.78 -0.60 -2.71
N VAL A 61 -12.71 -0.61 -1.74
CA VAL A 61 -13.65 -1.72 -1.56
C VAL A 61 -14.54 -1.87 -2.78
N SER A 62 -14.87 -3.11 -3.13
CA SER A 62 -15.67 -3.39 -4.33
C SER A 62 -17.14 -2.98 -4.19
N SER A 63 -17.66 -2.86 -2.96
CA SER A 63 -19.04 -2.49 -2.68
C SER A 63 -19.21 -2.09 -1.21
N ALA A 64 -20.20 -1.26 -0.90
CA ALA A 64 -20.63 -1.04 0.47
C ALA A 64 -21.30 -2.29 1.08
N VAL A 65 -21.13 -2.49 2.38
CA VAL A 65 -21.73 -3.58 3.15
C VAL A 65 -22.56 -3.00 4.28
N ALA A 66 -23.81 -3.41 4.37
CA ALA A 66 -24.67 -3.11 5.51
C ALA A 66 -25.07 -4.39 6.24
N GLY A 67 -25.44 -4.24 7.50
CA GLY A 67 -25.91 -5.33 8.34
C GLY A 67 -27.23 -5.01 9.01
N MET A 68 -28.03 -6.08 9.25
CA MET A 68 -29.34 -5.99 9.89
C MET A 68 -29.51 -7.14 10.88
N ALA A 69 -30.10 -6.86 12.02
CA ALA A 69 -30.51 -7.87 13.01
C ALA A 69 -32.01 -8.14 12.91
N MET A 70 -32.35 -9.38 12.61
CA MET A 70 -33.73 -9.87 12.53
C MET A 70 -34.07 -10.68 13.76
N GLY A 71 -35.31 -10.64 14.17
CA GLY A 71 -35.84 -11.47 15.24
C GLY A 71 -37.08 -12.23 14.81
N ILE A 72 -37.51 -13.17 15.63
CA ILE A 72 -38.78 -13.80 15.52
C ILE A 72 -39.41 -13.94 16.90
N ILE A 73 -40.72 -13.77 16.95
CA ILE A 73 -41.55 -14.05 18.15
C ILE A 73 -42.64 -15.00 17.70
N TYR A 74 -42.80 -16.10 18.44
CA TYR A 74 -43.87 -17.06 18.26
C TYR A 74 -44.99 -16.79 19.29
N GLU A 75 -46.22 -16.70 18.82
CA GLU A 75 -47.40 -16.80 19.68
C GLU A 75 -47.85 -18.27 19.80
N SER A 76 -47.71 -19.00 18.70
CA SER A 76 -47.95 -20.47 18.63
C SER A 76 -47.03 -21.08 17.55
N PRO A 77 -46.90 -22.38 17.41
CA PRO A 77 -46.12 -23.02 16.37
C PRO A 77 -46.46 -22.59 14.92
N SER A 78 -47.67 -22.09 14.71
CA SER A 78 -48.20 -21.64 13.41
C SER A 78 -48.33 -20.12 13.30
N GLU A 79 -48.21 -19.41 14.40
CA GLU A 79 -48.36 -17.94 14.47
C GLU A 79 -47.07 -17.29 14.95
N TYR A 80 -46.43 -16.54 14.09
CA TYR A 80 -45.15 -15.89 14.36
C TYR A 80 -45.07 -14.53 13.67
N CYS A 81 -44.26 -13.68 14.22
CA CYS A 81 -43.91 -12.39 13.63
C CYS A 81 -42.39 -12.28 13.45
N ILE A 82 -41.93 -11.92 12.24
CA ILE A 82 -40.53 -11.63 11.97
C ILE A 82 -40.32 -10.14 12.22
N LEU A 83 -39.35 -9.81 13.07
CA LEU A 83 -39.01 -8.47 13.46
C LEU A 83 -37.76 -8.01 12.69
N THR A 84 -37.77 -6.74 12.29
CA THR A 84 -36.63 -6.08 11.62
C THR A 84 -35.95 -5.10 12.57
N ASP A 85 -34.63 -5.10 12.62
CA ASP A 85 -33.80 -4.21 13.45
C ASP A 85 -34.15 -4.34 14.94
N ILE A 86 -33.98 -5.52 15.47
CA ILE A 86 -34.42 -5.86 16.84
C ILE A 86 -33.65 -5.05 17.88
N GLN A 87 -34.40 -4.56 18.87
CA GLN A 87 -33.90 -3.90 20.06
C GLN A 87 -33.35 -4.88 21.08
N GLY A 88 -32.59 -4.41 22.06
CA GLY A 88 -32.01 -5.24 23.11
C GLY A 88 -33.05 -6.05 23.91
N PHE A 89 -34.26 -5.51 24.12
CA PHE A 89 -35.37 -6.23 24.75
C PHE A 89 -35.88 -7.37 23.88
N GLU A 90 -35.99 -7.15 22.58
CA GLU A 90 -36.45 -8.16 21.59
C GLU A 90 -35.39 -9.22 21.36
N ASP A 91 -34.09 -8.88 21.37
CA ASP A 91 -32.97 -9.83 21.36
C ASP A 91 -33.02 -10.74 22.60
N HIS A 92 -33.32 -10.18 23.77
CA HIS A 92 -33.35 -10.96 25.01
C HIS A 92 -34.54 -11.89 25.11
N ASN A 93 -35.74 -11.45 24.74
CA ASN A 93 -37.00 -12.15 24.92
C ASN A 93 -37.50 -12.84 23.65
N GLY A 94 -36.95 -12.51 22.47
CA GLY A 94 -37.32 -13.14 21.21
C GLY A 94 -36.83 -14.58 21.08
N ASP A 95 -37.39 -15.32 20.14
CA ASP A 95 -37.13 -16.72 19.89
C ASP A 95 -35.98 -16.94 18.89
N MET A 96 -35.59 -15.92 18.18
CA MET A 96 -34.46 -15.91 17.21
C MET A 96 -33.74 -14.58 17.24
N ASP A 97 -32.40 -14.60 17.18
CA ASP A 97 -31.54 -13.50 16.80
C ASP A 97 -30.80 -13.89 15.51
N PHE A 98 -31.10 -13.21 14.40
CA PHE A 98 -30.59 -13.53 13.09
C PHE A 98 -29.93 -12.31 12.46
N LYS A 99 -28.61 -12.26 12.50
CA LYS A 99 -27.81 -11.18 11.93
C LYS A 99 -27.42 -11.50 10.50
N VAL A 100 -27.74 -10.60 9.58
CA VAL A 100 -27.48 -10.75 8.15
C VAL A 100 -26.76 -9.51 7.64
N ALA A 101 -25.56 -9.70 7.13
CA ALA A 101 -24.77 -8.65 6.50
C ALA A 101 -24.53 -8.95 5.02
N GLY A 102 -24.41 -7.92 4.19
CA GLY A 102 -24.13 -8.08 2.77
C GLY A 102 -24.15 -6.79 1.97
N THR A 103 -23.85 -6.96 0.70
CA THR A 103 -23.88 -5.91 -0.32
C THR A 103 -25.29 -5.83 -0.95
N ARG A 104 -25.44 -5.02 -2.01
CA ARG A 104 -26.67 -5.03 -2.82
C ARG A 104 -26.86 -6.35 -3.56
N GLU A 105 -25.79 -7.03 -3.92
CA GLU A 105 -25.83 -8.27 -4.72
C GLU A 105 -26.08 -9.51 -3.87
N GLY A 106 -25.50 -9.59 -2.66
CA GLY A 106 -25.55 -10.80 -1.86
C GLY A 106 -25.17 -10.65 -0.41
N ILE A 107 -25.32 -11.76 0.32
CA ILE A 107 -24.96 -11.88 1.73
C ILE A 107 -23.47 -12.21 1.84
N THR A 108 -22.75 -11.47 2.68
CA THR A 108 -21.33 -11.69 2.97
C THR A 108 -21.09 -12.39 4.30
N ALA A 109 -21.99 -12.21 5.26
CA ALA A 109 -21.94 -12.93 6.54
C ALA A 109 -23.32 -13.04 7.15
N LEU A 110 -23.51 -14.10 7.95
CA LEU A 110 -24.68 -14.29 8.77
C LEU A 110 -24.32 -14.98 10.09
N GLN A 111 -25.14 -14.73 11.10
CA GLN A 111 -25.10 -15.41 12.39
C GLN A 111 -26.53 -15.66 12.83
N LEU A 112 -26.84 -16.91 13.13
CA LEU A 112 -28.16 -17.35 13.62
C LEU A 112 -28.00 -17.89 15.04
N ASP A 113 -28.80 -17.35 15.96
CA ASP A 113 -28.99 -17.87 17.30
C ASP A 113 -30.49 -18.14 17.50
N VAL A 114 -30.85 -19.39 17.79
CA VAL A 114 -32.25 -19.86 17.90
C VAL A 114 -32.47 -20.35 19.31
N LYS A 115 -33.49 -19.81 19.98
CA LYS A 115 -33.89 -20.15 21.34
C LYS A 115 -35.13 -21.05 21.36
N ALA A 116 -35.94 -21.00 20.29
CA ALA A 116 -37.16 -21.83 20.15
C ALA A 116 -36.95 -23.08 19.30
N GLN A 117 -37.81 -24.07 19.47
CA GLN A 117 -37.88 -25.23 18.58
C GLN A 117 -38.83 -24.93 17.42
N GLY A 118 -38.48 -25.37 16.20
CA GLY A 118 -39.40 -25.32 15.06
C GLY A 118 -39.08 -24.27 13.99
N LEU A 119 -37.88 -23.70 13.95
CA LEU A 119 -37.48 -22.85 12.87
C LEU A 119 -37.39 -23.64 11.55
N THR A 120 -38.25 -23.32 10.59
CA THR A 120 -38.33 -24.02 9.30
C THR A 120 -37.53 -23.28 8.21
N PRO A 121 -37.13 -23.99 7.13
CA PRO A 121 -36.50 -23.32 5.96
C PRO A 121 -37.39 -22.23 5.35
N GLN A 122 -38.71 -22.37 5.43
CA GLN A 122 -39.67 -21.37 4.94
C GLN A 122 -39.59 -20.07 5.75
N ILE A 123 -39.54 -20.17 7.08
CA ILE A 123 -39.42 -19.03 8.01
C ILE A 123 -38.06 -18.34 7.79
N LEU A 124 -36.99 -19.11 7.67
CA LEU A 124 -35.66 -18.54 7.36
C LEU A 124 -35.66 -17.83 6.02
N GLY A 125 -36.30 -18.40 4.99
CA GLY A 125 -36.43 -17.75 3.69
C GLY A 125 -37.14 -16.39 3.75
N GLN A 126 -38.24 -16.33 4.54
CA GLN A 126 -38.97 -15.07 4.77
C GLN A 126 -38.12 -14.05 5.53
N ALA A 127 -37.42 -14.49 6.59
CA ALA A 127 -36.53 -13.61 7.34
C ALA A 127 -35.37 -13.06 6.47
N LEU A 128 -34.82 -13.87 5.59
CA LEU A 128 -33.78 -13.43 4.63
C LEU A 128 -34.29 -12.41 3.61
N LEU A 129 -35.53 -12.61 3.11
CA LEU A 129 -36.14 -11.63 2.18
C LEU A 129 -36.41 -10.31 2.88
N GLN A 130 -36.98 -10.33 4.08
CA GLN A 130 -37.21 -9.13 4.88
C GLN A 130 -35.89 -8.45 5.29
N ALA A 131 -34.86 -9.21 5.65
CA ALA A 131 -33.52 -8.70 5.91
C ALA A 131 -32.89 -8.05 4.66
N LYS A 132 -33.15 -8.59 3.46
CA LYS A 132 -32.69 -7.99 2.19
C LYS A 132 -33.30 -6.60 1.99
N GLU A 133 -34.62 -6.48 2.16
CA GLU A 133 -35.34 -5.21 2.01
C GLU A 133 -34.80 -4.15 2.97
N ALA A 134 -34.67 -4.50 4.25
CA ALA A 134 -34.12 -3.62 5.27
C ALA A 134 -32.65 -3.22 4.98
N ARG A 135 -31.82 -4.19 4.56
CA ARG A 135 -30.43 -3.94 4.18
C ARG A 135 -30.32 -2.95 3.00
N MET A 136 -31.20 -3.06 1.99
CA MET A 136 -31.23 -2.09 0.88
C MET A 136 -31.53 -0.68 1.38
N GLN A 137 -32.49 -0.50 2.31
CA GLN A 137 -32.78 0.80 2.88
C GLN A 137 -31.58 1.39 3.64
N VAL A 138 -30.86 0.56 4.41
CA VAL A 138 -29.65 1.00 5.10
C VAL A 138 -28.57 1.40 4.10
N LEU A 139 -28.34 0.62 3.05
CA LEU A 139 -27.40 0.94 1.97
C LEU A 139 -27.77 2.25 1.26
N ASP A 140 -29.06 2.51 1.03
CA ASP A 140 -29.51 3.77 0.42
C ASP A 140 -29.17 4.98 1.30
N VAL A 141 -29.30 4.85 2.62
CA VAL A 141 -28.88 5.90 3.57
C VAL A 141 -27.36 6.07 3.57
N MET A 142 -26.60 4.97 3.57
CA MET A 142 -25.15 5.01 3.50
C MET A 142 -24.67 5.70 2.21
N ASP A 143 -25.24 5.34 1.06
CA ASP A 143 -24.89 5.89 -0.25
C ASP A 143 -25.24 7.39 -0.36
N SER A 144 -26.23 7.88 0.39
CA SER A 144 -26.54 9.32 0.46
C SER A 144 -25.41 10.15 1.10
N VAL A 145 -24.54 9.50 1.88
CA VAL A 145 -23.37 10.13 2.54
C VAL A 145 -22.09 9.88 1.78
N ILE A 146 -21.85 8.64 1.40
CA ILE A 146 -20.68 8.22 0.60
C ILE A 146 -21.08 7.01 -0.27
N SER A 147 -21.20 7.24 -1.57
CA SER A 147 -21.63 6.24 -2.55
C SER A 147 -20.49 5.42 -3.13
N GLU A 148 -19.27 5.97 -3.13
CA GLU A 148 -18.06 5.35 -3.66
C GLU A 148 -16.89 5.62 -2.71
N PRO A 149 -15.89 4.74 -2.65
CA PRO A 149 -14.66 5.03 -1.91
C PRO A 149 -14.01 6.32 -2.40
N ARG A 150 -13.41 7.09 -1.51
CA ARG A 150 -12.65 8.28 -1.90
C ARG A 150 -11.54 7.87 -2.88
N ALA A 151 -11.31 8.70 -3.90
CA ALA A 151 -10.32 8.43 -4.94
C ALA A 151 -8.89 8.38 -4.40
N GLU A 152 -8.62 9.09 -3.31
CA GLU A 152 -7.32 9.13 -2.67
C GLU A 152 -7.39 8.59 -1.24
N LEU A 153 -6.30 7.98 -0.80
CA LEU A 153 -6.13 7.61 0.60
C LEU A 153 -6.18 8.85 1.50
N SER A 154 -6.68 8.65 2.72
CA SER A 154 -6.62 9.67 3.75
C SER A 154 -5.20 10.24 3.87
N ARG A 155 -5.10 11.56 4.05
CA ARG A 155 -3.81 12.24 4.29
C ARG A 155 -3.01 11.70 5.49
N PHE A 156 -3.66 10.97 6.37
CA PHE A 156 -3.05 10.35 7.54
C PHE A 156 -2.61 8.90 7.28
N ALA A 157 -3.00 8.32 6.15
CA ALA A 157 -2.57 6.97 5.79
C ALA A 157 -1.13 7.00 5.29
N PRO A 158 -0.27 6.05 5.71
CA PRO A 158 1.04 5.89 5.10
C PRO A 158 0.85 5.55 3.62
N ARG A 159 1.66 6.14 2.75
CA ARG A 159 1.69 5.78 1.33
C ARG A 159 2.67 4.62 1.15
N VAL A 160 2.24 3.59 0.45
CA VAL A 160 3.07 2.46 0.07
C VAL A 160 3.29 2.51 -1.43
N VAL A 161 4.55 2.66 -1.83
CA VAL A 161 4.97 2.62 -3.25
C VAL A 161 5.72 1.32 -3.48
N THR A 162 5.28 0.54 -4.46
CA THR A 162 5.97 -0.68 -4.88
C THR A 162 6.94 -0.36 -6.00
N VAL A 163 8.19 -0.77 -5.84
CA VAL A 163 9.26 -0.67 -6.85
C VAL A 163 9.72 -2.08 -7.19
N GLU A 164 9.68 -2.44 -8.45
CA GLU A 164 10.24 -3.71 -8.93
C GLU A 164 11.71 -3.53 -9.29
N ILE A 165 12.56 -4.39 -8.75
CA ILE A 165 14.00 -4.42 -9.04
C ILE A 165 14.41 -5.83 -9.47
N PRO A 166 15.47 -5.99 -10.30
CA PRO A 166 16.03 -7.29 -10.58
C PRO A 166 16.50 -8.01 -9.30
N GLN A 167 16.22 -9.31 -9.18
CA GLN A 167 16.57 -10.08 -7.97
C GLN A 167 18.06 -10.03 -7.63
N GLU A 168 18.94 -10.05 -8.65
CA GLU A 168 20.38 -9.92 -8.49
C GLU A 168 20.80 -8.56 -7.90
N LYS A 169 19.92 -7.55 -7.92
CA LYS A 169 20.15 -6.21 -7.38
C LYS A 169 19.69 -6.01 -5.94
N ILE A 170 18.97 -6.98 -5.38
CA ILE A 170 18.50 -6.92 -3.98
C ILE A 170 19.69 -6.66 -3.02
N GLY A 171 20.80 -7.36 -3.24
CA GLY A 171 22.02 -7.20 -2.44
C GLY A 171 22.60 -5.77 -2.47
N GLU A 172 22.48 -5.05 -3.59
CA GLU A 172 22.95 -3.66 -3.72
C GLU A 172 22.06 -2.70 -2.91
N VAL A 173 20.74 -2.92 -2.91
CA VAL A 173 19.77 -2.10 -2.15
C VAL A 173 19.90 -2.35 -0.65
N ILE A 174 20.12 -3.59 -0.21
CA ILE A 174 20.39 -3.90 1.19
C ILE A 174 21.75 -3.34 1.62
N GLY A 175 22.77 -3.52 0.79
CA GLY A 175 24.14 -3.12 1.05
C GLY A 175 24.86 -3.95 2.11
N PRO A 176 26.19 -3.81 2.28
CA PRO A 176 26.98 -4.56 3.22
C PRO A 176 26.48 -4.38 4.66
N GLY A 177 26.03 -5.47 5.29
CA GLY A 177 25.49 -5.44 6.66
C GLY A 177 24.26 -4.55 6.83
N GLY A 178 23.47 -4.34 5.76
CA GLY A 178 22.27 -3.50 5.78
C GLY A 178 22.53 -1.99 5.83
N LYS A 179 23.73 -1.53 5.46
CA LYS A 179 24.08 -0.10 5.53
C LYS A 179 23.30 0.76 4.55
N THR A 180 23.07 0.26 3.33
CA THR A 180 22.39 1.02 2.27
C THR A 180 20.92 1.19 2.62
N ILE A 181 20.23 0.11 2.99
CA ILE A 181 18.81 0.17 3.35
C ILE A 181 18.58 1.09 4.55
N ARG A 182 19.42 1.02 5.59
CA ARG A 182 19.31 1.94 6.74
C ARG A 182 19.48 3.41 6.36
N LYS A 183 20.39 3.71 5.41
CA LYS A 183 20.57 5.06 4.89
C LYS A 183 19.35 5.53 4.08
N LEU A 184 18.69 4.63 3.37
CA LEU A 184 17.44 4.93 2.68
C LEU A 184 16.29 5.18 3.67
N GLU A 185 16.25 4.45 4.77
CA GLU A 185 15.24 4.63 5.82
C GLU A 185 15.43 5.95 6.61
N GLU A 186 16.62 6.56 6.56
CA GLU A 186 16.87 7.91 7.12
C GLU A 186 16.02 9.01 6.46
N PHE A 187 15.46 8.78 5.27
CA PHE A 187 14.45 9.67 4.68
C PHE A 187 13.13 9.69 5.47
N GLY A 188 12.94 8.82 6.47
CA GLY A 188 11.71 8.73 7.25
C GLY A 188 10.69 7.74 6.67
N VAL A 189 11.14 6.80 5.88
CA VAL A 189 10.35 5.71 5.28
C VAL A 189 10.74 4.36 5.88
N LYS A 190 9.85 3.38 5.75
CA LYS A 190 10.13 1.97 6.00
C LYS A 190 10.25 1.22 4.67
N ILE A 191 11.25 0.36 4.54
CA ILE A 191 11.51 -0.39 3.31
C ILE A 191 11.45 -1.88 3.61
N GLU A 192 10.61 -2.60 2.87
CA GLU A 192 10.51 -4.05 2.91
C GLU A 192 10.82 -4.61 1.52
N ILE A 193 11.65 -5.65 1.46
CA ILE A 193 12.11 -6.25 0.19
C ILE A 193 11.73 -7.72 0.19
N GLU A 194 11.02 -8.15 -0.83
CA GLU A 194 10.68 -9.56 -1.05
C GLU A 194 11.72 -10.25 -1.94
N GLU A 195 11.78 -11.57 -1.87
CA GLU A 195 12.74 -12.40 -2.61
C GLU A 195 12.54 -12.34 -4.14
N ASP A 196 11.35 -11.97 -4.59
CA ASP A 196 11.01 -11.81 -6.01
C ASP A 196 11.45 -10.47 -6.61
N GLY A 197 11.99 -9.56 -5.81
CA GLY A 197 12.46 -8.25 -6.24
C GLY A 197 11.44 -7.12 -6.06
N ARG A 198 10.30 -7.37 -5.42
CA ARG A 198 9.37 -6.31 -5.02
C ARG A 198 9.90 -5.59 -3.79
N VAL A 199 9.99 -4.28 -3.89
CA VAL A 199 10.42 -3.38 -2.82
C VAL A 199 9.24 -2.47 -2.44
N PHE A 200 8.78 -2.58 -1.20
CA PHE A 200 7.71 -1.75 -0.66
C PHE A 200 8.34 -0.60 0.14
N VAL A 201 8.11 0.62 -0.33
CA VAL A 201 8.55 1.85 0.35
C VAL A 201 7.33 2.50 0.98
N SER A 202 7.25 2.55 2.30
CA SER A 202 6.12 3.09 3.03
C SER A 202 6.52 4.31 3.88
N GLY A 203 5.79 5.40 3.73
CA GLY A 203 6.02 6.64 4.47
C GLY A 203 4.76 7.51 4.54
N VAL A 204 4.70 8.38 5.55
CA VAL A 204 3.60 9.35 5.72
C VAL A 204 3.84 10.60 4.86
N ASP A 205 5.12 10.97 4.68
CA ASP A 205 5.53 12.10 3.84
C ASP A 205 5.70 11.63 2.39
N PRO A 206 4.92 12.17 1.43
CA PRO A 206 5.02 11.82 0.02
C PRO A 206 6.39 12.17 -0.58
N ASP A 207 6.97 13.32 -0.19
CA ASP A 207 8.25 13.78 -0.74
C ASP A 207 9.39 12.87 -0.27
N ALA A 208 9.38 12.47 1.00
CA ALA A 208 10.33 11.51 1.55
C ALA A 208 10.22 10.14 0.87
N THR A 209 9.00 9.70 0.60
CA THR A 209 8.74 8.43 -0.09
C THR A 209 9.26 8.47 -1.52
N GLU A 210 9.00 9.56 -2.27
CA GLU A 210 9.51 9.73 -3.64
C GLU A 210 11.04 9.79 -3.68
N GLN A 211 11.68 10.48 -2.74
CA GLN A 211 13.15 10.53 -2.64
C GLN A 211 13.75 9.14 -2.40
N ALA A 212 13.16 8.35 -1.51
CA ALA A 212 13.60 6.98 -1.25
C ALA A 212 13.43 6.08 -2.50
N VAL A 213 12.28 6.17 -3.16
CA VAL A 213 12.00 5.45 -4.42
C VAL A 213 13.03 5.81 -5.49
N GLN A 214 13.32 7.10 -5.68
CA GLN A 214 14.31 7.55 -6.66
C GLN A 214 15.72 7.08 -6.30
N ALA A 215 16.07 7.10 -5.03
CA ALA A 215 17.36 6.59 -4.56
C ALA A 215 17.51 5.08 -4.83
N ILE A 216 16.45 4.28 -4.59
CA ILE A 216 16.44 2.84 -4.92
C ILE A 216 16.62 2.64 -6.43
N LYS A 217 15.88 3.36 -7.26
CA LYS A 217 16.01 3.30 -8.72
C LYS A 217 17.43 3.64 -9.18
N ASN A 218 18.06 4.65 -8.58
CA ASN A 218 19.44 5.04 -8.89
C ASN A 218 20.48 3.98 -8.50
N ILE A 219 20.26 3.26 -7.39
CA ILE A 219 21.14 2.16 -6.96
C ILE A 219 21.13 1.03 -7.98
N VAL A 220 19.94 0.62 -8.43
CA VAL A 220 19.79 -0.54 -9.34
C VAL A 220 20.04 -0.19 -10.81
N ARG A 221 19.97 1.09 -11.15
CA ARG A 221 20.18 1.57 -12.51
C ARG A 221 21.57 1.19 -13.03
N VAL A 222 21.61 0.68 -14.23
CA VAL A 222 22.88 0.46 -14.97
C VAL A 222 23.11 1.66 -15.89
N PRO A 223 24.25 2.37 -15.77
CA PRO A 223 24.58 3.45 -16.68
C PRO A 223 24.79 2.93 -18.13
N GLU A 224 24.43 3.73 -19.13
CA GLU A 224 24.53 3.35 -20.53
C GLU A 224 25.62 4.13 -21.27
N VAL A 225 26.20 3.51 -22.30
CA VAL A 225 27.18 4.16 -23.17
C VAL A 225 26.53 5.36 -23.88
N GLY A 226 27.19 6.50 -23.84
CA GLY A 226 26.69 7.74 -24.43
C GLY A 226 25.91 8.64 -23.45
N GLU A 227 25.59 8.16 -22.27
CA GLU A 227 24.90 8.92 -21.23
C GLU A 227 25.79 10.04 -20.67
N ILE A 228 25.17 11.19 -20.34
CA ILE A 228 25.84 12.39 -19.82
C ILE A 228 25.44 12.60 -18.36
N PHE A 229 26.44 12.77 -17.51
CA PHE A 229 26.30 13.12 -16.10
C PHE A 229 26.83 14.52 -15.85
N GLU A 230 25.95 15.46 -15.55
CA GLU A 230 26.31 16.87 -15.39
C GLU A 230 27.06 17.19 -14.08
N ASN A 231 26.87 16.36 -13.05
CA ASN A 231 27.39 16.60 -11.70
C ASN A 231 28.12 15.36 -11.14
N ALA A 232 28.90 14.65 -11.98
CA ALA A 232 29.73 13.56 -11.51
C ALA A 232 30.75 14.05 -10.50
N THR A 233 30.81 13.47 -9.30
CA THR A 233 31.69 13.96 -8.22
C THR A 233 33.02 13.22 -8.26
N VAL A 234 34.13 13.94 -8.28
CA VAL A 234 35.48 13.36 -8.22
C VAL A 234 35.68 12.76 -6.82
N VAL A 235 35.77 11.43 -6.75
CA VAL A 235 35.93 10.68 -5.47
C VAL A 235 37.37 10.29 -5.21
N ARG A 236 38.19 10.17 -6.25
CA ARG A 236 39.61 9.79 -6.14
C ARG A 236 40.42 10.28 -7.34
N LEU A 237 41.60 10.74 -7.07
CA LEU A 237 42.61 11.11 -8.12
C LEU A 237 43.70 10.04 -8.19
N MET A 238 44.14 9.76 -9.42
CA MET A 238 45.25 8.88 -9.75
C MET A 238 46.16 9.60 -10.75
N PRO A 239 47.45 9.21 -10.90
CA PRO A 239 48.36 9.85 -11.87
C PRO A 239 47.85 9.85 -13.31
N PHE A 240 47.02 8.88 -13.67
CA PHE A 240 46.51 8.68 -15.03
C PHE A 240 45.06 9.20 -15.22
N GLY A 241 44.34 9.63 -14.15
CA GLY A 241 42.99 10.12 -14.30
C GLY A 241 42.25 10.31 -12.97
N ALA A 242 40.97 10.65 -13.05
CA ALA A 242 40.06 10.82 -11.91
C ALA A 242 38.98 9.76 -11.93
N PHE A 243 38.66 9.18 -10.76
CA PHE A 243 37.45 8.43 -10.58
C PHE A 243 36.32 9.36 -10.18
N CYS A 244 35.26 9.35 -10.97
CA CYS A 244 34.08 10.20 -10.77
C CYS A 244 32.87 9.32 -10.43
N GLU A 245 32.23 9.57 -9.30
CA GLU A 245 30.98 8.91 -8.93
C GLU A 245 29.86 9.46 -9.81
N LEU A 246 29.19 8.56 -10.52
CA LEU A 246 28.09 8.83 -11.44
C LEU A 246 26.75 8.62 -10.74
N LEU A 247 26.63 7.52 -10.02
CA LEU A 247 25.49 7.10 -9.21
C LEU A 247 26.03 6.57 -7.88
N PRO A 248 25.21 6.49 -6.82
CA PRO A 248 25.64 5.99 -5.52
C PRO A 248 26.37 4.62 -5.63
N GLY A 249 27.66 4.60 -5.29
CA GLY A 249 28.50 3.41 -5.36
C GLY A 249 28.94 2.97 -6.76
N LYS A 250 28.71 3.79 -7.79
CA LYS A 250 29.13 3.52 -9.18
C LYS A 250 30.03 4.65 -9.70
N ASP A 251 31.31 4.37 -9.82
CA ASP A 251 32.30 5.27 -10.33
C ASP A 251 32.78 4.87 -11.73
N GLY A 252 33.15 5.89 -12.49
CA GLY A 252 33.81 5.75 -13.80
C GLY A 252 35.15 6.43 -13.81
N LEU A 253 36.04 5.95 -14.67
CA LEU A 253 37.38 6.53 -14.89
C LEU A 253 37.33 7.62 -15.96
N LEU A 254 37.63 8.84 -15.58
CA LEU A 254 37.96 9.93 -16.48
C LEU A 254 39.48 9.97 -16.65
N HIS A 255 39.98 9.35 -17.75
CA HIS A 255 41.40 9.35 -18.06
C HIS A 255 41.88 10.77 -18.43
N VAL A 256 43.13 11.14 -18.12
CA VAL A 256 43.66 12.46 -18.37
C VAL A 256 43.56 12.87 -19.85
N SER A 257 43.72 11.95 -20.80
CA SER A 257 43.56 12.20 -22.24
C SER A 257 42.14 12.45 -22.72
N ASP A 258 41.13 12.09 -21.90
CA ASP A 258 39.70 12.27 -22.16
C ASP A 258 39.12 13.47 -21.39
N TYR A 259 39.98 14.26 -20.69
CA TYR A 259 39.54 15.43 -19.94
C TYR A 259 39.31 16.66 -20.86
N ALA A 260 40.26 16.97 -21.73
CA ALA A 260 40.17 18.10 -22.66
C ALA A 260 40.92 17.81 -23.99
N TRP A 261 40.74 18.70 -24.99
CA TRP A 261 41.46 18.63 -26.25
C TRP A 261 42.91 19.10 -26.09
N GLU A 262 43.16 20.02 -25.16
CA GLU A 262 44.49 20.50 -24.82
C GLU A 262 45.22 19.46 -23.96
N HIS A 263 46.56 19.44 -24.11
CA HIS A 263 47.40 18.53 -23.33
C HIS A 263 47.36 18.89 -21.85
N THR A 264 46.82 18.01 -21.03
CA THR A 264 46.77 18.14 -19.57
C THR A 264 47.88 17.27 -18.98
N PRO A 265 48.96 17.85 -18.40
CA PRO A 265 50.07 17.04 -17.88
C PRO A 265 49.70 16.15 -16.70
N SER A 266 48.84 16.65 -15.82
CA SER A 266 48.30 15.89 -14.70
C SER A 266 46.86 16.25 -14.45
N ILE A 267 46.05 15.25 -14.13
CA ILE A 267 44.62 15.46 -13.79
C ILE A 267 44.45 16.25 -12.47
N SER A 268 45.43 16.16 -11.56
CA SER A 268 45.44 16.87 -10.29
C SER A 268 45.68 18.38 -10.41
N ASP A 269 46.14 18.85 -11.60
CA ASP A 269 46.32 20.28 -11.86
C ASP A 269 44.98 20.95 -12.18
N VAL A 270 43.98 20.18 -12.61
CA VAL A 270 42.70 20.67 -13.13
C VAL A 270 41.48 20.20 -12.33
N LEU A 271 41.62 19.16 -11.51
CA LEU A 271 40.54 18.61 -10.69
C LEU A 271 41.02 18.30 -9.26
N LYS A 272 40.13 18.45 -8.29
CA LYS A 272 40.32 18.06 -6.88
C LYS A 272 39.22 17.07 -6.45
N VAL A 273 39.51 16.28 -5.43
CA VAL A 273 38.49 15.42 -4.80
C VAL A 273 37.37 16.31 -4.26
N GLY A 274 36.13 15.98 -4.60
CA GLY A 274 34.93 16.74 -4.29
C GLY A 274 34.45 17.68 -5.42
N ASP A 275 35.26 17.91 -6.46
CA ASP A 275 34.83 18.70 -7.61
C ASP A 275 33.72 17.98 -8.37
N LYS A 276 32.82 18.78 -8.96
CA LYS A 276 31.76 18.27 -9.86
C LYS A 276 32.17 18.52 -11.30
N VAL A 277 32.08 17.50 -12.13
CA VAL A 277 32.46 17.54 -13.53
C VAL A 277 31.35 16.93 -14.39
N THR A 278 31.09 17.59 -15.53
CA THR A 278 30.19 17.01 -16.55
C THR A 278 30.98 16.03 -17.42
N VAL A 279 30.53 14.80 -17.48
CA VAL A 279 31.18 13.73 -18.23
C VAL A 279 30.16 12.91 -19.02
N LYS A 280 30.62 12.33 -20.12
CA LYS A 280 29.86 11.38 -20.94
C LYS A 280 30.48 10.01 -20.81
N ILE A 281 29.63 8.96 -20.71
CA ILE A 281 30.12 7.60 -20.78
C ILE A 281 30.58 7.30 -22.20
N LYS A 282 31.88 7.04 -22.36
CA LYS A 282 32.50 6.71 -23.63
C LYS A 282 32.36 5.21 -23.94
N GLU A 283 32.59 4.40 -22.95
CA GLU A 283 32.65 2.95 -23.07
C GLU A 283 32.39 2.28 -21.73
N ILE A 284 31.82 1.08 -21.75
CA ILE A 284 31.75 0.16 -20.61
C ILE A 284 32.44 -1.11 -21.07
N ASP A 285 33.51 -1.52 -20.40
CA ASP A 285 34.27 -2.69 -20.79
C ASP A 285 33.59 -4.00 -20.35
N ASP A 286 34.12 -5.15 -20.83
CA ASP A 286 33.60 -6.48 -20.53
C ASP A 286 33.63 -6.84 -19.03
N GLN A 287 34.34 -6.08 -18.21
CA GLN A 287 34.39 -6.20 -16.75
C GLN A 287 33.44 -5.23 -16.04
N GLY A 288 32.62 -4.49 -16.80
CA GLY A 288 31.68 -3.52 -16.28
C GLY A 288 32.31 -2.19 -15.81
N ARG A 289 33.60 -1.95 -16.15
CA ARG A 289 34.26 -0.68 -15.78
C ARG A 289 33.84 0.41 -16.75
N VAL A 290 33.45 1.56 -16.20
CA VAL A 290 32.93 2.71 -16.96
C VAL A 290 34.07 3.65 -17.30
N ASN A 291 34.30 3.90 -18.58
CA ASN A 291 35.24 4.88 -19.08
C ASN A 291 34.49 6.15 -19.47
N LEU A 292 34.99 7.30 -18.96
CA LEU A 292 34.34 8.61 -19.09
C LEU A 292 35.15 9.52 -20.04
N SER A 293 34.46 10.45 -20.67
CA SER A 293 35.06 11.52 -21.45
C SER A 293 34.36 12.85 -21.20
N ARG A 294 35.07 13.85 -20.74
CA ARG A 294 34.65 15.26 -20.77
C ARG A 294 34.92 15.88 -22.13
N LYS A 295 36.04 15.50 -22.75
CA LYS A 295 36.47 15.93 -24.08
C LYS A 295 35.39 15.73 -25.16
N ALA A 296 34.61 14.66 -25.08
CA ALA A 296 33.51 14.37 -26.01
C ALA A 296 32.36 15.40 -25.94
N LEU A 297 32.32 16.23 -24.91
CA LEU A 297 31.31 17.27 -24.69
C LEU A 297 31.82 18.66 -25.05
N LEU A 298 33.13 18.80 -25.31
CA LEU A 298 33.78 20.06 -25.66
C LEU A 298 33.86 20.20 -27.19
N GLU A 299 33.65 21.44 -27.68
CA GLU A 299 33.89 21.74 -29.08
C GLU A 299 35.37 21.48 -29.43
N ARG A 300 35.57 20.84 -30.57
CA ARG A 300 36.92 20.59 -31.06
C ARG A 300 37.56 21.92 -31.47
N PRO A 301 38.76 22.30 -30.95
CA PRO A 301 39.46 23.48 -31.41
C PRO A 301 39.64 23.38 -32.93
N GLU A 302 39.27 24.44 -33.64
CA GLU A 302 39.63 24.60 -35.05
C GLU A 302 41.16 24.72 -35.13
N GLY A 303 41.79 23.73 -35.77
CA GLY A 303 43.23 23.65 -35.94
C GLY A 303 43.79 24.61 -36.98
#